data_bc52dcd53b22fd852d4d750c62cefaef
#
_entry.id   bc52dcd53b22fd852d4d750c62cefaef
#
_cell.length_a   1.000
_cell.length_b   1.000
_cell.length_c   1.000
_cell.angle_alpha   90.00
_cell.angle_beta   90.00
_cell.angle_gamma   90.00
#
_symmetry.space_group_name_H-M   'P 1'
#
loop_
_entity.id
_entity.type
_entity.pdbx_description
1 polymer ?
#
loop_
_entity_poly.entity_id
_entity_poly.type
_entity_poly.pdbx_seq_one_letter_code
_entity_poly.pdbx_strand_id
1 'polypeptide(L)'
;MNLSFPQFNRAMVTALSLLLVSFSSLADRTITDQLGRQVTIPDHVNRVVVLQHQTLNLLVQLDAIDDVVGIQSSWKKQLGPEFARFSSRLSTLPMPGDLTQVNIESLLAEHPQVVFVANYAPQEMINQIEKAGIPVVAVSLRRDSQGEQDKLNPKMGNEEQAYNLGLQDGIRLVAKVVNREPQGEALIDYTFAQREKVTQRLKDIPESQRVRVYMANPDLTTYGSGKYTGLMMKHAGAMNVAAASIKGYKQVSIEQVLAWNPQVIFVQDRYPDEINKIRNDPAWQSIDAVKNQRVYLMPEYAKAWGYPMPEALAIGELWMAKKLYPARFTDIDINKAANDYYQRFYRTSWVPEPHASVE
;
A
#
# COMPACT_ATOMS: atom_id res chain seq x y z
N MET A 1 -6.74 16.89 100.89
CA MET A 1 -5.65 16.32 100.07
C MET A 1 -6.24 15.91 98.73
N ASN A 2 -6.27 16.87 97.80
CA ASN A 2 -6.89 16.73 96.50
C ASN A 2 -5.86 16.42 95.45
N LEU A 3 -5.94 15.29 94.80
CA LEU A 3 -5.15 14.94 93.65
C LEU A 3 -6.07 15.04 92.40
N SER A 4 -5.78 16.07 91.60
CA SER A 4 -6.38 16.29 90.31
C SER A 4 -5.61 15.50 89.23
N PHE A 5 -6.27 14.69 88.43
CA PHE A 5 -5.73 14.06 87.20
C PHE A 5 -5.97 14.94 86.00
N PRO A 6 -5.03 15.10 85.14
CA PRO A 6 -5.25 15.88 83.88
C PRO A 6 -5.96 15.02 82.82
N GLN A 7 -6.91 15.65 82.13
CA GLN A 7 -7.65 15.10 81.03
C GLN A 7 -6.73 14.99 79.76
N PHE A 8 -6.62 13.80 79.22
CA PHE A 8 -6.02 13.54 77.93
C PHE A 8 -6.98 13.93 76.81
N ASN A 9 -6.66 15.01 76.06
CA ASN A 9 -7.35 15.37 74.85
C ASN A 9 -6.98 14.35 73.73
N ARG A 10 -7.94 13.57 73.28
CA ARG A 10 -7.82 12.74 72.09
C ARG A 10 -7.96 13.66 70.88
N ALA A 11 -6.84 14.06 70.30
CA ALA A 11 -6.80 14.66 69.00
C ALA A 11 -7.09 13.56 67.95
N MET A 12 -8.23 13.65 67.35
CA MET A 12 -8.67 12.79 66.25
C MET A 12 -7.97 13.23 64.98
N VAL A 13 -6.88 12.52 64.63
CA VAL A 13 -6.17 12.71 63.35
C VAL A 13 -7.03 12.08 62.27
N THR A 14 -7.82 12.89 61.58
CA THR A 14 -8.52 12.48 60.36
C THR A 14 -7.49 12.48 59.21
N ALA A 15 -6.94 11.35 58.91
CA ALA A 15 -6.10 11.15 57.70
C ALA A 15 -7.03 11.21 56.49
N LEU A 16 -7.09 12.36 55.84
CA LEU A 16 -7.72 12.56 54.54
C LEU A 16 -6.82 11.91 53.49
N SER A 17 -7.08 10.63 53.17
CA SER A 17 -6.44 9.94 52.05
C SER A 17 -6.95 10.60 50.75
N LEU A 18 -6.15 11.51 50.19
CA LEU A 18 -6.30 11.97 48.82
C LEU A 18 -5.97 10.77 47.92
N LEU A 19 -7.00 10.11 47.44
CA LEU A 19 -6.92 9.27 46.24
C LEU A 19 -6.54 10.19 45.07
N LEU A 20 -5.24 10.27 44.80
CA LEU A 20 -4.73 10.74 43.51
C LEU A 20 -5.20 9.74 42.46
N VAL A 21 -6.38 9.96 41.92
CA VAL A 21 -6.78 9.36 40.64
C VAL A 21 -5.85 10.01 39.63
N SER A 22 -4.75 9.32 39.31
CA SER A 22 -3.93 9.66 38.16
C SER A 22 -4.81 9.46 36.93
N PHE A 23 -5.46 10.54 36.51
CA PHE A 23 -5.91 10.62 35.12
C PHE A 23 -4.63 10.51 34.30
N SER A 24 -4.36 9.35 33.75
CA SER A 24 -3.44 9.23 32.65
C SER A 24 -3.99 10.16 31.58
N SER A 25 -3.53 11.40 31.56
CA SER A 25 -3.68 12.27 30.42
C SER A 25 -3.11 11.46 29.28
N LEU A 26 -3.97 10.95 28.41
CA LEU A 26 -3.55 10.39 27.14
C LEU A 26 -2.86 11.57 26.44
N ALA A 27 -1.52 11.56 26.45
CA ALA A 27 -0.75 12.58 25.79
C ALA A 27 -1.10 12.51 24.30
N ASP A 28 -1.38 13.66 23.73
CA ASP A 28 -1.56 13.77 22.29
C ASP A 28 -0.21 14.07 21.64
N ARG A 29 -0.04 13.59 20.42
CA ARG A 29 1.12 13.89 19.58
C ARG A 29 0.70 14.44 18.23
N THR A 30 1.52 15.31 17.67
CA THR A 30 1.27 15.88 16.35
C THR A 30 2.13 15.15 15.31
N ILE A 31 1.51 14.79 14.20
CA ILE A 31 2.16 14.20 13.05
C ILE A 31 1.87 15.04 11.80
N THR A 32 2.72 14.91 10.78
CA THR A 32 2.45 15.49 9.46
C THR A 32 2.02 14.39 8.52
N ASP A 33 0.83 14.51 7.94
CA ASP A 33 0.33 13.55 6.96
C ASP A 33 0.86 13.82 5.55
N GLN A 34 0.53 12.96 4.58
CA GLN A 34 1.04 13.12 3.22
C GLN A 34 0.27 14.15 2.36
N LEU A 35 -0.70 14.86 2.94
CA LEU A 35 -1.22 16.13 2.42
C LEU A 35 -0.46 17.36 2.97
N GLY A 36 0.51 17.13 3.85
CA GLY A 36 1.25 18.20 4.54
C GLY A 36 0.52 18.82 5.71
N ARG A 37 -0.59 18.21 6.19
CA ARG A 37 -1.37 18.72 7.31
C ARG A 37 -0.77 18.27 8.64
N GLN A 38 -0.83 19.16 9.64
CA GLN A 38 -0.52 18.82 11.03
C GLN A 38 -1.77 18.19 11.65
N VAL A 39 -1.67 16.94 12.07
CA VAL A 39 -2.78 16.17 12.65
C VAL A 39 -2.41 15.79 14.08
N THR A 40 -3.25 16.16 15.03
CA THR A 40 -3.11 15.75 16.43
C THR A 40 -3.84 14.43 16.65
N ILE A 41 -3.13 13.43 17.15
CA ILE A 41 -3.64 12.08 17.40
C ILE A 41 -3.25 11.66 18.84
N PRO A 42 -3.98 10.71 19.45
CA PRO A 42 -3.56 10.13 20.73
C PRO A 42 -2.17 9.49 20.65
N ASP A 43 -1.43 9.52 21.74
CA ASP A 43 -0.08 8.93 21.82
C ASP A 43 -0.11 7.42 21.57
N HIS A 44 -1.15 6.72 22.05
CA HIS A 44 -1.40 5.31 21.79
C HIS A 44 -2.68 5.14 20.97
N VAL A 45 -2.51 4.71 19.73
CA VAL A 45 -3.61 4.42 18.80
C VAL A 45 -3.72 2.91 18.63
N ASN A 46 -4.88 2.35 18.98
CA ASN A 46 -5.22 0.93 18.85
C ASN A 46 -6.61 0.70 18.27
N ARG A 47 -7.25 1.77 17.77
CA ARG A 47 -8.55 1.72 17.08
C ARG A 47 -8.52 2.62 15.86
N VAL A 48 -8.30 2.02 14.69
CA VAL A 48 -8.25 2.76 13.43
C VAL A 48 -9.33 2.27 12.46
N VAL A 49 -9.91 3.19 11.73
CA VAL A 49 -10.71 2.88 10.53
C VAL A 49 -9.89 3.19 9.30
N VAL A 50 -9.92 2.29 8.31
CA VAL A 50 -9.05 2.38 7.13
C VAL A 50 -9.91 2.41 5.86
N LEU A 51 -10.00 3.58 5.26
CA LEU A 51 -10.78 3.84 4.04
C LEU A 51 -9.90 3.88 2.78
N GLN A 52 -8.77 3.16 2.82
CA GLN A 52 -7.83 3.02 1.70
C GLN A 52 -7.18 1.64 1.71
N HIS A 53 -7.26 0.92 0.61
CA HIS A 53 -6.76 -0.46 0.52
C HIS A 53 -5.23 -0.59 0.64
N GLN A 54 -4.46 0.39 0.16
CA GLN A 54 -3.01 0.39 0.30
C GLN A 54 -2.61 0.48 1.79
N THR A 55 -3.25 1.36 2.54
CA THR A 55 -2.99 1.48 3.99
C THR A 55 -3.43 0.23 4.74
N LEU A 56 -4.56 -0.38 4.37
CA LEU A 56 -4.99 -1.66 4.96
C LEU A 56 -3.94 -2.75 4.73
N ASN A 57 -3.38 -2.84 3.53
CA ASN A 57 -2.31 -3.79 3.21
C ASN A 57 -1.02 -3.50 4.02
N LEU A 58 -0.66 -2.23 4.21
CA LEU A 58 0.48 -1.86 5.06
C LEU A 58 0.24 -2.25 6.52
N LEU A 59 -0.95 -2.04 7.07
CA LEU A 59 -1.26 -2.39 8.46
C LEU A 59 -1.15 -3.89 8.72
N VAL A 60 -1.52 -4.72 7.73
CA VAL A 60 -1.26 -6.17 7.82
C VAL A 60 0.24 -6.44 7.88
N GLN A 61 1.04 -5.82 7.01
CA GLN A 61 2.49 -6.03 6.95
C GLN A 61 3.22 -5.50 8.19
N LEU A 62 2.69 -4.46 8.82
CA LEU A 62 3.22 -3.86 10.05
C LEU A 62 2.78 -4.59 11.34
N ASP A 63 2.05 -5.71 11.22
CA ASP A 63 1.50 -6.42 12.36
C ASP A 63 0.55 -5.57 13.23
N ALA A 64 -0.28 -4.78 12.57
CA ALA A 64 -1.22 -3.85 13.19
C ALA A 64 -2.68 -4.09 12.78
N ILE A 65 -3.00 -5.26 12.20
CA ILE A 65 -4.38 -5.57 11.78
C ILE A 65 -5.33 -5.68 12.97
N ASP A 66 -4.84 -5.99 14.17
CA ASP A 66 -5.64 -6.09 15.37
C ASP A 66 -6.11 -4.71 15.88
N ASP A 67 -5.43 -3.64 15.48
CA ASP A 67 -5.83 -2.27 15.78
C ASP A 67 -6.92 -1.74 14.82
N VAL A 68 -7.24 -2.49 13.75
CA VAL A 68 -8.26 -2.10 12.77
C VAL A 68 -9.65 -2.46 13.27
N VAL A 69 -10.54 -1.47 13.33
CA VAL A 69 -11.94 -1.62 13.78
C VAL A 69 -12.97 -1.40 12.67
N GLY A 70 -12.56 -0.90 11.51
CA GLY A 70 -13.42 -0.73 10.33
C GLY A 70 -12.59 -0.55 9.07
N ILE A 71 -13.12 -0.98 7.94
CA ILE A 71 -12.42 -0.98 6.66
C ILE A 71 -13.30 -0.43 5.53
N GLN A 72 -12.67 -0.11 4.40
CA GLN A 72 -13.42 0.30 3.21
C GLN A 72 -14.28 -0.82 2.65
N SER A 73 -15.45 -0.49 2.10
CA SER A 73 -16.41 -1.47 1.56
C SER A 73 -15.90 -2.21 0.33
N SER A 74 -15.08 -1.56 -0.49
CA SER A 74 -14.53 -2.14 -1.73
C SER A 74 -13.26 -2.96 -1.54
N TRP A 75 -12.83 -3.27 -0.32
CA TRP A 75 -11.54 -3.91 -0.05
C TRP A 75 -11.32 -5.23 -0.81
N LYS A 76 -12.35 -6.08 -0.91
CA LYS A 76 -12.26 -7.35 -1.66
C LYS A 76 -12.01 -7.14 -3.16
N LYS A 77 -12.66 -6.11 -3.73
CA LYS A 77 -12.46 -5.73 -5.13
C LYS A 77 -11.05 -5.21 -5.37
N GLN A 78 -10.50 -4.47 -4.40
CA GLN A 78 -9.21 -3.80 -4.53
C GLN A 78 -8.02 -4.72 -4.21
N LEU A 79 -8.13 -5.55 -3.18
CA LEU A 79 -7.06 -6.42 -2.67
C LEU A 79 -7.19 -7.88 -3.09
N GLY A 80 -8.33 -8.25 -3.68
CA GLY A 80 -8.68 -9.63 -4.00
C GLY A 80 -9.34 -10.35 -2.83
N PRO A 81 -10.20 -11.36 -3.12
CA PRO A 81 -10.91 -12.11 -2.08
C PRO A 81 -9.98 -12.91 -1.16
N GLU A 82 -8.83 -13.35 -1.69
CA GLU A 82 -7.82 -14.12 -0.96
C GLU A 82 -7.08 -13.30 0.11
N PHE A 83 -7.19 -11.98 0.07
CA PHE A 83 -6.60 -11.11 1.09
C PHE A 83 -7.15 -11.41 2.50
N ALA A 84 -8.36 -11.97 2.60
CA ALA A 84 -8.96 -12.40 3.86
C ALA A 84 -8.11 -13.45 4.63
N ARG A 85 -7.22 -14.18 3.96
CA ARG A 85 -6.35 -15.17 4.60
C ARG A 85 -5.34 -14.56 5.58
N PHE A 86 -5.03 -13.28 5.45
CA PHE A 86 -4.09 -12.61 6.33
C PHE A 86 -4.67 -12.29 7.71
N SER A 87 -6.00 -12.22 7.84
CA SER A 87 -6.69 -12.12 9.13
C SER A 87 -8.15 -12.51 8.97
N SER A 88 -8.62 -13.43 9.80
CA SER A 88 -10.04 -13.84 9.85
C SER A 88 -10.98 -12.66 10.18
N ARG A 89 -10.47 -11.62 10.86
CA ARG A 89 -11.22 -10.41 11.22
C ARG A 89 -11.69 -9.62 9.99
N LEU A 90 -10.90 -9.62 8.89
CA LEU A 90 -11.22 -8.82 7.68
C LEU A 90 -12.63 -9.09 7.13
N SER A 91 -13.11 -10.33 7.24
CA SER A 91 -14.45 -10.70 6.75
C SER A 91 -15.60 -10.25 7.65
N THR A 92 -15.31 -9.83 8.88
CA THR A 92 -16.30 -9.45 9.90
C THR A 92 -16.22 -7.98 10.32
N LEU A 93 -15.18 -7.27 9.89
CA LEU A 93 -15.03 -5.85 10.23
C LEU A 93 -16.13 -5.00 9.58
N PRO A 94 -16.67 -4.02 10.32
CA PRO A 94 -17.58 -3.03 9.79
C PRO A 94 -17.00 -2.26 8.60
N MET A 95 -17.87 -1.80 7.72
CA MET A 95 -17.50 -1.06 6.51
C MET A 95 -18.19 0.30 6.48
N PRO A 96 -17.75 1.28 7.29
CA PRO A 96 -18.42 2.57 7.44
C PRO A 96 -18.26 3.50 6.24
N GLY A 97 -17.47 3.14 5.23
CA GLY A 97 -17.26 3.96 4.06
C GLY A 97 -16.38 3.32 3.00
N ASP A 98 -15.95 4.14 2.06
CA ASP A 98 -15.05 3.76 0.97
C ASP A 98 -14.07 4.91 0.66
N LEU A 99 -13.35 4.83 -0.44
CA LEU A 99 -12.34 5.80 -0.87
C LEU A 99 -12.85 7.26 -0.92
N THR A 100 -14.12 7.46 -1.25
CA THR A 100 -14.69 8.80 -1.52
C THR A 100 -15.97 9.12 -0.75
N GLN A 101 -16.40 8.24 0.15
CA GLN A 101 -17.62 8.42 0.91
C GLN A 101 -17.56 7.75 2.28
N VAL A 102 -18.28 8.28 3.26
CA VAL A 102 -18.35 7.77 4.63
C VAL A 102 -19.75 7.92 5.19
N ASN A 103 -20.20 6.93 5.95
CA ASN A 103 -21.37 7.04 6.81
C ASN A 103 -20.88 7.39 8.22
N ILE A 104 -21.17 8.59 8.68
CA ILE A 104 -20.67 9.11 9.97
C ILE A 104 -21.26 8.35 11.16
N GLU A 105 -22.51 7.93 11.11
CA GLU A 105 -23.13 7.17 12.21
C GLU A 105 -22.45 5.80 12.36
N SER A 106 -22.26 5.09 11.26
CA SER A 106 -21.52 3.81 11.23
C SER A 106 -20.08 3.98 11.67
N LEU A 107 -19.43 5.07 11.29
CA LEU A 107 -18.06 5.38 11.70
C LEU A 107 -17.95 5.61 13.21
N LEU A 108 -18.84 6.41 13.78
CA LEU A 108 -18.87 6.72 15.21
C LEU A 108 -19.16 5.48 16.07
N ALA A 109 -19.98 4.54 15.57
CA ALA A 109 -20.27 3.28 16.26
C ALA A 109 -19.01 2.43 16.52
N GLU A 110 -17.99 2.59 15.69
CA GLU A 110 -16.71 1.86 15.83
C GLU A 110 -15.74 2.53 16.81
N HIS A 111 -16.05 3.72 17.31
CA HIS A 111 -15.22 4.50 18.24
C HIS A 111 -13.75 4.59 17.78
N PRO A 112 -13.46 4.99 16.54
CA PRO A 112 -12.08 5.06 16.07
C PRO A 112 -11.35 6.25 16.69
N GLN A 113 -10.05 6.08 16.92
CA GLN A 113 -9.17 7.13 17.36
C GLN A 113 -8.55 7.89 16.18
N VAL A 114 -8.45 7.23 15.02
CA VAL A 114 -7.91 7.78 13.77
C VAL A 114 -8.62 7.12 12.58
N VAL A 115 -8.83 7.91 11.53
CA VAL A 115 -9.30 7.41 10.23
C VAL A 115 -8.22 7.64 9.18
N PHE A 116 -7.78 6.58 8.52
CA PHE A 116 -6.90 6.69 7.35
C PHE A 116 -7.72 6.85 6.07
N VAL A 117 -7.34 7.80 5.24
CA VAL A 117 -7.96 8.08 3.94
C VAL A 117 -6.92 8.15 2.83
N ALA A 118 -7.34 8.01 1.57
CA ALA A 118 -6.50 8.31 0.43
C ALA A 118 -6.23 9.83 0.34
N ASN A 119 -5.07 10.20 -0.20
CA ASN A 119 -4.74 11.61 -0.40
C ASN A 119 -5.74 12.35 -1.30
N TYR A 120 -6.42 11.64 -2.18
CA TYR A 120 -7.46 12.19 -3.08
C TYR A 120 -8.89 12.03 -2.53
N ALA A 121 -9.04 11.68 -1.26
CA ALA A 121 -10.37 11.66 -0.63
C ALA A 121 -11.01 13.06 -0.71
N PRO A 122 -12.33 13.16 -1.00
CA PRO A 122 -13.00 14.45 -1.06
C PRO A 122 -12.81 15.24 0.24
N GLN A 123 -12.48 16.54 0.11
CA GLN A 123 -12.28 17.41 1.28
C GLN A 123 -13.52 17.45 2.17
N GLU A 124 -14.73 17.38 1.58
CA GLU A 124 -15.97 17.33 2.33
C GLU A 124 -16.07 16.08 3.22
N MET A 125 -15.63 14.90 2.71
CA MET A 125 -15.57 13.67 3.51
C MET A 125 -14.60 13.82 4.70
N ILE A 126 -13.42 14.40 4.46
CA ILE A 126 -12.45 14.67 5.53
C ILE A 126 -13.05 15.60 6.58
N ASN A 127 -13.68 16.71 6.14
CA ASN A 127 -14.32 17.68 7.03
C ASN A 127 -15.44 17.06 7.86
N GLN A 128 -16.25 16.15 7.30
CA GLN A 128 -17.31 15.45 8.03
C GLN A 128 -16.76 14.58 9.16
N ILE A 129 -15.67 13.86 8.89
CA ILE A 129 -15.01 13.00 9.90
C ILE A 129 -14.40 13.88 11.01
N GLU A 130 -13.68 14.95 10.64
CA GLU A 130 -13.05 15.86 11.61
C GLU A 130 -14.07 16.62 12.45
N LYS A 131 -15.22 17.02 11.88
CA LYS A 131 -16.36 17.61 12.63
C LYS A 131 -16.97 16.64 13.65
N ALA A 132 -16.88 15.34 13.38
CA ALA A 132 -17.29 14.29 14.32
C ALA A 132 -16.26 14.06 15.45
N GLY A 133 -15.16 14.83 15.48
CA GLY A 133 -14.12 14.78 16.51
C GLY A 133 -13.07 13.69 16.26
N ILE A 134 -12.96 13.12 15.07
CA ILE A 134 -12.05 12.05 14.77
C ILE A 134 -10.92 12.57 13.86
N PRO A 135 -9.63 12.45 14.27
CA PRO A 135 -8.50 12.81 13.43
C PRO A 135 -8.44 12.00 12.14
N VAL A 136 -8.14 12.68 11.03
CA VAL A 136 -7.99 12.06 9.71
C VAL A 136 -6.54 12.16 9.27
N VAL A 137 -5.95 11.02 8.87
CA VAL A 137 -4.59 10.90 8.34
C VAL A 137 -4.66 10.48 6.87
N ALA A 138 -4.17 11.34 5.98
CA ALA A 138 -4.14 11.07 4.56
C ALA A 138 -2.82 10.41 4.14
N VAL A 139 -2.92 9.36 3.31
CA VAL A 139 -1.79 8.57 2.81
C VAL A 139 -1.76 8.58 1.29
N SER A 140 -0.61 8.90 0.70
CA SER A 140 -0.43 8.93 -0.77
C SER A 140 0.63 7.93 -1.28
N LEU A 141 1.56 7.50 -0.43
CA LEU A 141 2.71 6.67 -0.76
C LEU A 141 3.61 7.31 -1.85
N ARG A 142 3.53 8.62 -1.98
CA ARG A 142 4.38 9.39 -2.89
C ARG A 142 4.65 10.77 -2.26
N ARG A 143 5.78 11.35 -2.64
CA ARG A 143 6.16 12.71 -2.23
C ARG A 143 5.83 13.66 -3.37
N ASP A 144 4.81 14.49 -3.17
CA ASP A 144 4.31 15.41 -4.18
C ASP A 144 4.88 16.82 -4.02
N SER A 145 4.89 17.59 -5.13
CA SER A 145 5.15 19.01 -5.11
C SER A 145 3.99 19.77 -4.45
N GLN A 146 4.27 20.96 -3.95
CA GLN A 146 3.25 21.80 -3.34
C GLN A 146 2.08 22.05 -4.30
N GLY A 147 0.86 21.85 -3.80
CA GLY A 147 -0.38 21.99 -4.58
C GLY A 147 -0.72 20.79 -5.49
N GLU A 148 0.04 19.69 -5.36
CA GLU A 148 -0.22 18.45 -6.11
C GLU A 148 -0.59 17.26 -5.20
N GLN A 149 -0.55 17.44 -3.87
CA GLN A 149 -0.64 16.36 -2.89
C GLN A 149 -1.98 15.63 -2.88
N ASP A 150 -3.08 16.35 -3.14
CA ASP A 150 -4.46 15.83 -3.17
C ASP A 150 -4.87 15.27 -4.53
N LYS A 151 -3.98 15.32 -5.53
CA LYS A 151 -4.32 14.91 -6.90
C LYS A 151 -4.10 13.41 -7.10
N LEU A 152 -5.04 12.79 -7.81
CA LEU A 152 -4.89 11.41 -8.28
C LEU A 152 -3.78 11.31 -9.35
N ASN A 153 -3.62 12.32 -10.18
CA ASN A 153 -2.62 12.40 -11.26
C ASN A 153 -1.80 13.70 -11.14
N PRO A 154 -0.84 13.76 -10.20
CA PRO A 154 -0.05 14.97 -9.97
C PRO A 154 0.96 15.22 -11.08
N LYS A 155 1.44 16.45 -11.14
CA LYS A 155 2.66 16.79 -11.88
C LYS A 155 3.86 16.53 -10.99
N MET A 156 4.75 15.63 -11.40
CA MET A 156 5.97 15.28 -10.69
C MET A 156 7.20 15.72 -11.46
N GLY A 157 8.17 16.32 -10.76
CA GLY A 157 9.45 16.70 -11.38
C GLY A 157 10.39 15.50 -11.52
N ASN A 158 10.45 14.65 -10.50
CA ASN A 158 11.23 13.40 -10.49
C ASN A 158 10.37 12.28 -9.93
N GLU A 159 9.81 11.47 -10.82
CA GLU A 159 8.88 10.38 -10.47
C GLU A 159 9.55 9.33 -9.57
N GLU A 160 10.80 8.99 -9.86
CA GLU A 160 11.53 7.98 -9.10
C GLU A 160 11.74 8.42 -7.65
N GLN A 161 12.22 9.64 -7.46
CA GLN A 161 12.40 10.19 -6.12
C GLN A 161 11.06 10.34 -5.39
N ALA A 162 10.02 10.82 -6.08
CA ALA A 162 8.70 11.01 -5.51
C ALA A 162 8.12 9.70 -4.96
N TYR A 163 8.19 8.61 -5.73
CA TYR A 163 7.68 7.32 -5.29
C TYR A 163 8.58 6.62 -4.28
N ASN A 164 9.91 6.64 -4.45
CA ASN A 164 10.81 5.99 -3.51
C ASN A 164 10.76 6.62 -2.11
N LEU A 165 10.85 7.95 -2.03
CA LEU A 165 10.76 8.65 -0.75
C LEU A 165 9.33 8.65 -0.21
N GLY A 166 8.34 8.78 -1.08
CA GLY A 166 6.93 8.79 -0.67
C GLY A 166 6.45 7.47 -0.09
N LEU A 167 6.94 6.33 -0.59
CA LEU A 167 6.68 5.02 0.00
C LEU A 167 7.30 4.92 1.41
N GLN A 168 8.57 5.33 1.55
CA GLN A 168 9.24 5.32 2.86
C GLN A 168 8.52 6.24 3.85
N ASP A 169 8.17 7.46 3.43
CA ASP A 169 7.44 8.41 4.27
C ASP A 169 6.06 7.86 4.67
N GLY A 170 5.34 7.23 3.73
CA GLY A 170 4.03 6.64 4.00
C GLY A 170 4.09 5.45 4.96
N ILE A 171 5.08 4.56 4.78
CA ILE A 171 5.29 3.44 5.73
C ILE A 171 5.61 3.98 7.13
N ARG A 172 6.52 4.96 7.25
CA ARG A 172 6.87 5.60 8.52
C ARG A 172 5.67 6.30 9.15
N LEU A 173 4.87 6.99 8.36
CA LEU A 173 3.66 7.65 8.83
C LEU A 173 2.66 6.65 9.41
N VAL A 174 2.31 5.62 8.65
CA VAL A 174 1.37 4.58 9.10
C VAL A 174 1.92 3.86 10.34
N ALA A 175 3.19 3.44 10.31
CA ALA A 175 3.85 2.78 11.43
C ALA A 175 3.85 3.65 12.69
N LYS A 176 4.13 4.95 12.54
CA LYS A 176 4.11 5.91 13.65
C LYS A 176 2.71 6.05 14.24
N VAL A 177 1.66 6.15 13.41
CA VAL A 177 0.27 6.25 13.91
C VAL A 177 -0.09 5.07 14.79
N VAL A 178 0.26 3.85 14.39
CA VAL A 178 -0.10 2.61 15.10
C VAL A 178 1.01 2.07 16.03
N ASN A 179 2.04 2.88 16.33
CA ASN A 179 3.16 2.52 17.22
C ASN A 179 3.89 1.22 16.78
N ARG A 180 4.24 1.16 15.49
CA ARG A 180 4.96 0.03 14.83
C ARG A 180 6.19 0.51 14.05
N GLU A 181 6.89 1.56 14.55
CA GLU A 181 8.04 2.15 13.89
C GLU A 181 9.17 1.14 13.60
N PRO A 182 9.53 0.22 14.51
CA PRO A 182 10.54 -0.80 14.20
C PRO A 182 10.15 -1.72 13.04
N GLN A 183 8.86 -2.09 12.96
CA GLN A 183 8.33 -2.90 11.87
C GLN A 183 8.35 -2.11 10.56
N GLY A 184 8.03 -0.83 10.60
CA GLY A 184 8.10 0.07 9.45
C GLY A 184 9.50 0.18 8.87
N GLU A 185 10.53 0.43 9.69
CA GLU A 185 11.92 0.49 9.23
C GLU A 185 12.39 -0.87 8.69
N ALA A 186 12.05 -1.97 9.35
CA ALA A 186 12.40 -3.32 8.86
C ALA A 186 11.76 -3.62 7.49
N LEU A 187 10.54 -3.16 7.25
CA LEU A 187 9.86 -3.30 5.97
C LEU A 187 10.53 -2.44 4.88
N ILE A 188 10.89 -1.21 5.19
CA ILE A 188 11.61 -0.31 4.28
C ILE A 188 12.97 -0.90 3.90
N ASP A 189 13.78 -1.25 4.89
CA ASP A 189 15.13 -1.77 4.67
C ASP A 189 15.12 -3.04 3.79
N TYR A 190 14.22 -3.97 4.10
CA TYR A 190 14.10 -5.19 3.30
C TYR A 190 13.68 -4.87 1.86
N THR A 191 12.64 -4.05 1.70
CA THR A 191 12.07 -3.70 0.39
C THR A 191 13.13 -3.11 -0.54
N PHE A 192 13.85 -2.09 -0.08
CA PHE A 192 14.84 -1.41 -0.91
C PHE A 192 16.11 -2.23 -1.10
N ALA A 193 16.50 -3.08 -0.14
CA ALA A 193 17.60 -4.02 -0.33
C ALA A 193 17.30 -5.08 -1.40
N GLN A 194 16.06 -5.57 -1.49
CA GLN A 194 15.69 -6.51 -2.57
C GLN A 194 15.68 -5.83 -3.94
N ARG A 195 15.11 -4.63 -4.05
CA ARG A 195 15.16 -3.83 -5.29
C ARG A 195 16.58 -3.60 -5.76
N GLU A 196 17.49 -3.24 -4.84
CA GLU A 196 18.89 -3.00 -5.20
C GLU A 196 19.56 -4.22 -5.83
N LYS A 197 19.24 -5.44 -5.38
CA LYS A 197 19.73 -6.68 -6.01
C LYS A 197 19.31 -6.80 -7.48
N VAL A 198 18.07 -6.42 -7.79
CA VAL A 198 17.56 -6.39 -9.18
C VAL A 198 18.32 -5.33 -9.98
N THR A 199 18.44 -4.12 -9.45
CA THR A 199 19.15 -3.01 -10.06
C THR A 199 20.58 -3.40 -10.44
N GLN A 200 21.34 -4.02 -9.51
CA GLN A 200 22.72 -4.44 -9.76
C GLN A 200 22.85 -5.49 -10.86
N ARG A 201 21.87 -6.40 -11.00
CA ARG A 201 21.89 -7.42 -12.06
C ARG A 201 21.57 -6.87 -13.46
N LEU A 202 20.93 -5.70 -13.53
CA LEU A 202 20.45 -5.11 -14.78
C LEU A 202 21.20 -3.83 -15.17
N LYS A 203 22.14 -3.35 -14.37
CA LYS A 203 22.82 -2.05 -14.52
C LYS A 203 23.58 -1.87 -15.83
N ASP A 204 24.04 -2.96 -16.43
CA ASP A 204 24.81 -2.98 -17.68
C ASP A 204 23.94 -3.09 -18.94
N ILE A 205 22.59 -3.18 -18.80
CA ILE A 205 21.67 -3.21 -19.93
C ILE A 205 21.36 -1.78 -20.37
N PRO A 206 21.84 -1.33 -21.54
CA PRO A 206 21.51 -0.01 -22.06
C PRO A 206 20.02 0.13 -22.30
N GLU A 207 19.47 1.32 -22.15
CA GLU A 207 18.04 1.59 -22.35
C GLU A 207 17.53 1.14 -23.72
N SER A 208 18.35 1.34 -24.78
CA SER A 208 18.06 0.91 -26.15
C SER A 208 17.95 -0.61 -26.35
N GLN A 209 18.46 -1.40 -25.41
CA GLN A 209 18.43 -2.87 -25.46
C GLN A 209 17.40 -3.48 -24.50
N ARG A 210 16.65 -2.65 -23.79
CA ARG A 210 15.63 -3.11 -22.86
C ARG A 210 14.45 -3.73 -23.60
N VAL A 211 13.87 -4.77 -22.99
CA VAL A 211 12.69 -5.45 -23.51
C VAL A 211 11.50 -4.50 -23.55
N ARG A 212 10.83 -4.39 -24.71
CA ARG A 212 9.62 -3.59 -24.87
C ARG A 212 8.43 -4.30 -24.24
N VAL A 213 7.77 -3.61 -23.29
CA VAL A 213 6.70 -4.19 -22.46
C VAL A 213 5.45 -3.34 -22.55
N TYR A 214 4.32 -4.02 -22.70
CA TYR A 214 2.99 -3.45 -22.56
C TYR A 214 2.32 -3.99 -21.29
N MET A 215 1.75 -3.10 -20.47
CA MET A 215 0.93 -3.47 -19.33
C MET A 215 -0.53 -3.46 -19.74
N ALA A 216 -1.13 -4.64 -19.89
CA ALA A 216 -2.49 -4.79 -20.30
C ALA A 216 -3.46 -4.79 -19.12
N ASN A 217 -4.56 -4.07 -19.28
CA ASN A 217 -5.70 -4.06 -18.38
C ASN A 217 -6.98 -4.14 -19.21
N PRO A 218 -8.17 -4.39 -18.61
CA PRO A 218 -9.44 -4.40 -19.33
C PRO A 218 -9.65 -3.14 -20.19
N ASP A 219 -10.39 -3.31 -21.26
CA ASP A 219 -10.79 -2.25 -22.19
C ASP A 219 -9.60 -1.48 -22.81
N LEU A 220 -8.49 -2.18 -23.09
CA LEU A 220 -7.27 -1.61 -23.64
C LEU A 220 -6.71 -0.45 -22.81
N THR A 221 -6.97 -0.43 -21.50
CA THR A 221 -6.35 0.57 -20.63
C THR A 221 -4.93 0.18 -20.27
N THR A 222 -4.05 1.18 -20.11
CA THR A 222 -2.63 0.97 -19.78
C THR A 222 -2.06 2.13 -18.98
N TYR A 223 -0.89 1.88 -18.39
CA TYR A 223 -0.10 2.88 -17.70
C TYR A 223 1.03 3.41 -18.59
N GLY A 224 1.08 4.72 -18.72
CA GLY A 224 2.21 5.43 -19.34
C GLY A 224 3.20 5.93 -18.28
N SER A 225 3.72 7.15 -18.51
CA SER A 225 4.56 7.87 -17.53
C SER A 225 3.72 8.44 -16.38
N GLY A 226 4.35 8.81 -15.27
CA GLY A 226 3.70 9.49 -14.14
C GLY A 226 2.99 8.57 -13.15
N LYS A 227 3.14 7.25 -13.28
CA LYS A 227 2.61 6.25 -12.34
C LYS A 227 3.69 5.27 -11.93
N TYR A 228 3.59 4.76 -10.70
CA TYR A 228 4.54 3.78 -10.19
C TYR A 228 4.67 2.55 -11.10
N THR A 229 3.61 2.09 -11.75
CA THR A 229 3.64 0.95 -12.66
C THR A 229 4.68 1.13 -13.78
N GLY A 230 4.84 2.36 -14.31
CA GLY A 230 5.90 2.67 -15.27
C GLY A 230 7.31 2.54 -14.68
N LEU A 231 7.49 2.98 -13.43
CA LEU A 231 8.76 2.81 -12.71
C LEU A 231 9.05 1.34 -12.37
N MET A 232 8.05 0.58 -11.97
CA MET A 232 8.17 -0.86 -11.74
C MET A 232 8.73 -1.57 -12.98
N MET A 233 8.18 -1.27 -14.15
CA MET A 233 8.71 -1.80 -15.42
C MET A 233 10.16 -1.36 -15.66
N LYS A 234 10.47 -0.08 -15.44
CA LYS A 234 11.83 0.47 -15.59
C LYS A 234 12.83 -0.24 -14.67
N HIS A 235 12.49 -0.43 -13.39
CA HIS A 235 13.32 -1.13 -12.40
C HIS A 235 13.52 -2.60 -12.76
N ALA A 236 12.52 -3.24 -13.33
CA ALA A 236 12.62 -4.60 -13.87
C ALA A 236 13.39 -4.71 -15.19
N GLY A 237 13.93 -3.60 -15.71
CA GLY A 237 14.69 -3.56 -16.95
C GLY A 237 13.85 -3.47 -18.21
N ALA A 238 12.58 -3.14 -18.12
CA ALA A 238 11.69 -2.96 -19.26
C ALA A 238 11.76 -1.54 -19.84
N MET A 239 11.41 -1.47 -21.13
CA MET A 239 10.95 -0.23 -21.78
C MET A 239 9.43 -0.27 -21.86
N ASN A 240 8.74 0.60 -21.14
CA ASN A 240 7.29 0.75 -21.25
C ASN A 240 6.94 1.40 -22.58
N VAL A 241 6.32 0.64 -23.49
CA VAL A 241 5.97 1.12 -24.84
C VAL A 241 4.97 2.27 -24.85
N ALA A 242 4.19 2.43 -23.78
CA ALA A 242 3.20 3.50 -23.65
C ALA A 242 3.80 4.79 -23.06
N ALA A 243 5.00 4.77 -22.48
CA ALA A 243 5.53 5.88 -21.69
C ALA A 243 5.69 7.20 -22.48
N ALA A 244 6.08 7.12 -23.75
CA ALA A 244 6.31 8.30 -24.58
C ALA A 244 5.01 9.01 -24.99
N SER A 245 3.91 8.28 -25.11
CA SER A 245 2.65 8.80 -25.65
C SER A 245 1.51 8.91 -24.62
N ILE A 246 1.62 8.20 -23.50
CA ILE A 246 0.59 8.17 -22.46
C ILE A 246 1.15 8.74 -21.17
N LYS A 247 0.44 9.70 -20.58
CA LYS A 247 0.65 10.18 -19.23
C LYS A 247 -0.47 9.68 -18.31
N GLY A 248 -0.10 9.04 -17.20
CA GLY A 248 -1.04 8.45 -16.26
C GLY A 248 -1.62 7.12 -16.73
N TYR A 249 -2.90 6.92 -16.49
CA TYR A 249 -3.65 5.72 -16.85
C TYR A 249 -4.72 6.08 -17.88
N LYS A 250 -4.68 5.48 -19.08
CA LYS A 250 -5.57 5.81 -20.18
C LYS A 250 -5.90 4.59 -21.03
N GLN A 251 -7.05 4.67 -21.72
CA GLN A 251 -7.42 3.75 -22.78
C GLN A 251 -6.66 4.10 -24.07
N VAL A 252 -6.26 3.06 -24.81
CA VAL A 252 -5.59 3.15 -26.11
C VAL A 252 -6.36 2.32 -27.13
N SER A 253 -5.99 2.41 -28.41
CA SER A 253 -6.56 1.57 -29.44
C SER A 253 -5.71 0.32 -29.69
N ILE A 254 -6.28 -0.71 -30.29
CA ILE A 254 -5.52 -1.90 -30.67
C ILE A 254 -4.46 -1.58 -31.73
N GLU A 255 -4.75 -0.67 -32.66
CA GLU A 255 -3.79 -0.21 -33.67
C GLU A 255 -2.56 0.44 -33.02
N GLN A 256 -2.74 1.16 -31.90
CA GLN A 256 -1.64 1.72 -31.16
C GLN A 256 -0.78 0.63 -30.49
N VAL A 257 -1.40 -0.39 -29.93
CA VAL A 257 -0.66 -1.54 -29.36
C VAL A 257 0.08 -2.29 -30.45
N LEU A 258 -0.54 -2.49 -31.62
CA LEU A 258 0.09 -3.10 -32.80
C LEU A 258 1.31 -2.28 -33.26
N ALA A 259 1.19 -0.96 -33.32
CA ALA A 259 2.29 -0.07 -33.70
C ALA A 259 3.45 -0.12 -32.70
N TRP A 260 3.19 -0.27 -31.42
CA TRP A 260 4.22 -0.44 -30.38
C TRP A 260 4.89 -1.82 -30.46
N ASN A 261 4.18 -2.84 -30.91
CA ASN A 261 4.62 -4.23 -31.04
C ASN A 261 5.44 -4.70 -29.83
N PRO A 262 4.85 -4.80 -28.62
CA PRO A 262 5.57 -5.21 -27.43
C PRO A 262 6.13 -6.64 -27.57
N GLN A 263 7.32 -6.87 -26.96
CA GLN A 263 7.96 -8.19 -26.90
C GLN A 263 7.44 -9.01 -25.72
N VAL A 264 6.87 -8.36 -24.71
CA VAL A 264 6.25 -8.97 -23.52
C VAL A 264 5.00 -8.18 -23.16
N ILE A 265 3.95 -8.90 -22.79
CA ILE A 265 2.73 -8.34 -22.22
C ILE A 265 2.57 -8.88 -20.80
N PHE A 266 2.40 -7.97 -19.83
CA PHE A 266 1.98 -8.32 -18.48
C PHE A 266 0.51 -7.95 -18.28
N VAL A 267 -0.23 -8.82 -17.60
CA VAL A 267 -1.62 -8.61 -17.19
C VAL A 267 -1.65 -8.65 -15.67
N GLN A 268 -2.33 -7.69 -15.04
CA GLN A 268 -2.44 -7.67 -13.58
C GLN A 268 -3.22 -8.88 -13.06
N ASP A 269 -2.83 -9.40 -11.91
CA ASP A 269 -3.42 -10.55 -11.21
C ASP A 269 -4.95 -10.50 -11.07
N ARG A 270 -5.49 -9.32 -10.87
CA ARG A 270 -6.95 -9.08 -10.72
C ARG A 270 -7.75 -9.13 -12.03
N TYR A 271 -7.09 -9.33 -13.17
CA TYR A 271 -7.74 -9.39 -14.49
C TYR A 271 -7.38 -10.67 -15.27
N PRO A 272 -7.52 -11.87 -14.68
CA PRO A 272 -7.05 -13.11 -15.30
C PRO A 272 -7.71 -13.39 -16.66
N ASP A 273 -8.95 -12.94 -16.89
CA ASP A 273 -9.66 -13.14 -18.14
C ASP A 273 -9.00 -12.42 -19.34
N GLU A 274 -8.25 -11.33 -19.08
CA GLU A 274 -7.55 -10.60 -20.14
C GLU A 274 -6.46 -11.44 -20.82
N ILE A 275 -5.84 -12.40 -20.11
CA ILE A 275 -4.87 -13.34 -20.70
C ILE A 275 -5.50 -14.11 -21.86
N ASN A 276 -6.67 -14.69 -21.64
CA ASN A 276 -7.35 -15.48 -22.66
C ASN A 276 -7.83 -14.63 -23.84
N LYS A 277 -8.31 -13.43 -23.58
CA LYS A 277 -8.68 -12.47 -24.62
C LYS A 277 -7.47 -12.14 -25.49
N ILE A 278 -6.34 -11.74 -24.90
CA ILE A 278 -5.12 -11.37 -25.64
C ILE A 278 -4.57 -12.56 -26.44
N ARG A 279 -4.54 -13.75 -25.85
CA ARG A 279 -3.99 -14.96 -26.50
C ARG A 279 -4.85 -15.48 -27.66
N ASN A 280 -6.17 -15.28 -27.62
CA ASN A 280 -7.11 -15.90 -28.55
C ASN A 280 -7.73 -14.92 -29.56
N ASP A 281 -7.71 -13.63 -29.30
CA ASP A 281 -8.27 -12.62 -30.20
C ASP A 281 -7.38 -12.45 -31.44
N PRO A 282 -7.93 -12.61 -32.66
CA PRO A 282 -7.19 -12.45 -33.93
C PRO A 282 -6.47 -11.10 -34.06
N ALA A 283 -7.01 -10.03 -33.45
CA ALA A 283 -6.40 -8.70 -33.48
C ALA A 283 -5.02 -8.61 -32.82
N TRP A 284 -4.73 -9.53 -31.89
CA TRP A 284 -3.46 -9.54 -31.14
C TRP A 284 -2.41 -10.47 -31.75
N GLN A 285 -2.77 -11.36 -32.68
CA GLN A 285 -1.92 -12.46 -33.15
C GLN A 285 -0.64 -12.00 -33.89
N SER A 286 -0.61 -10.77 -34.40
CA SER A 286 0.57 -10.22 -35.09
C SER A 286 1.60 -9.62 -34.12
N ILE A 287 1.28 -9.46 -32.82
CA ILE A 287 2.15 -8.89 -31.81
C ILE A 287 3.23 -9.90 -31.41
N ASP A 288 4.48 -9.46 -31.32
CA ASP A 288 5.62 -10.31 -30.97
C ASP A 288 5.43 -11.06 -29.65
N ALA A 289 4.89 -10.40 -28.63
CA ALA A 289 4.60 -11.04 -27.32
C ALA A 289 3.64 -12.22 -27.45
N VAL A 290 2.62 -12.13 -28.33
CA VAL A 290 1.64 -13.19 -28.53
C VAL A 290 2.24 -14.32 -29.36
N LYS A 291 2.93 -14.00 -30.46
CA LYS A 291 3.62 -14.99 -31.31
C LYS A 291 4.64 -15.82 -30.51
N ASN A 292 5.34 -15.19 -29.59
CA ASN A 292 6.39 -15.82 -28.80
C ASN A 292 5.89 -16.33 -27.44
N GLN A 293 4.58 -16.34 -27.20
CA GLN A 293 3.93 -16.82 -25.96
C GLN A 293 4.42 -16.11 -24.70
N ARG A 294 4.80 -14.83 -24.83
CA ARG A 294 5.28 -14.00 -23.72
C ARG A 294 4.20 -13.05 -23.18
N VAL A 295 3.03 -13.62 -22.91
CA VAL A 295 1.90 -12.94 -22.25
C VAL A 295 1.70 -13.58 -20.88
N TYR A 296 1.94 -12.84 -19.82
CA TYR A 296 2.01 -13.35 -18.45
C TYR A 296 0.98 -12.70 -17.54
N LEU A 297 0.25 -13.52 -16.78
CA LEU A 297 -0.51 -13.05 -15.63
C LEU A 297 0.49 -12.77 -14.49
N MET A 298 0.43 -11.58 -13.91
CA MET A 298 1.27 -11.21 -12.79
C MET A 298 0.78 -11.90 -11.51
N PRO A 299 1.68 -12.28 -10.60
CA PRO A 299 1.27 -12.78 -9.29
C PRO A 299 0.72 -11.65 -8.42
N GLU A 300 -0.08 -11.99 -7.41
CA GLU A 300 -0.74 -11.02 -6.52
C GLU A 300 0.23 -10.03 -5.85
N TYR A 301 1.46 -10.47 -5.54
CA TYR A 301 2.45 -9.60 -4.92
C TYR A 301 3.05 -8.56 -5.87
N ALA A 302 2.86 -8.68 -7.16
CA ALA A 302 3.39 -7.71 -8.12
C ALA A 302 2.67 -6.35 -8.05
N LYS A 303 1.37 -6.33 -7.76
CA LYS A 303 0.58 -5.12 -7.42
C LYS A 303 0.90 -3.89 -8.28
N ALA A 304 0.78 -4.04 -9.59
CA ALA A 304 1.02 -2.96 -10.55
C ALA A 304 -0.14 -1.94 -10.56
N TRP A 305 -0.43 -1.31 -9.42
CA TRP A 305 -1.65 -0.52 -9.18
C TRP A 305 -1.50 0.98 -9.39
N GLY A 306 -0.38 1.44 -9.92
CA GLY A 306 -0.09 2.85 -10.08
C GLY A 306 0.46 3.55 -8.82
N TYR A 307 0.45 2.90 -7.66
CA TYR A 307 1.09 3.30 -6.41
C TYR A 307 2.09 2.24 -5.96
N PRO A 308 3.20 2.63 -5.31
CA PRO A 308 4.19 1.67 -4.84
C PRO A 308 3.64 0.89 -3.65
N MET A 309 3.92 -0.41 -3.61
CA MET A 309 3.68 -1.27 -2.45
C MET A 309 4.99 -2.02 -2.13
N PRO A 310 5.31 -2.27 -0.86
CA PRO A 310 6.58 -2.90 -0.49
C PRO A 310 6.83 -4.23 -1.21
N GLU A 311 5.83 -5.11 -1.28
CA GLU A 311 5.93 -6.39 -1.97
C GLU A 311 6.13 -6.25 -3.48
N ALA A 312 5.52 -5.22 -4.10
CA ALA A 312 5.73 -4.94 -5.51
C ALA A 312 7.19 -4.59 -5.81
N LEU A 313 7.82 -3.78 -4.95
CA LEU A 313 9.23 -3.43 -5.07
C LEU A 313 10.14 -4.61 -4.76
N ALA A 314 9.86 -5.35 -3.67
CA ALA A 314 10.75 -6.38 -3.16
C ALA A 314 10.76 -7.66 -4.01
N ILE A 315 9.59 -8.11 -4.45
CA ILE A 315 9.42 -9.39 -5.15
C ILE A 315 8.70 -9.25 -6.50
N GLY A 316 7.85 -8.24 -6.67
CA GLY A 316 7.18 -8.00 -7.95
C GLY A 316 8.15 -7.56 -9.04
N GLU A 317 9.04 -6.61 -8.77
CA GLU A 317 10.10 -6.19 -9.70
C GLU A 317 11.08 -7.34 -10.01
N LEU A 318 11.40 -8.17 -9.01
CA LEU A 318 12.23 -9.36 -9.18
C LEU A 318 11.58 -10.39 -10.10
N TRP A 319 10.30 -10.69 -9.90
CA TRP A 319 9.54 -11.59 -10.76
C TRP A 319 9.51 -11.09 -12.21
N MET A 320 9.19 -9.82 -12.40
CA MET A 320 9.14 -9.20 -13.71
C MET A 320 10.52 -9.25 -14.40
N ALA A 321 11.58 -8.88 -13.69
CA ALA A 321 12.95 -8.94 -14.19
C ALA A 321 13.37 -10.36 -14.61
N LYS A 322 12.99 -11.37 -13.83
CA LYS A 322 13.26 -12.78 -14.16
C LYS A 322 12.51 -13.23 -15.43
N LYS A 323 11.27 -12.76 -15.64
CA LYS A 323 10.52 -13.03 -16.89
C LYS A 323 11.14 -12.32 -18.10
N LEU A 324 11.70 -11.13 -17.91
CA LEU A 324 12.35 -10.37 -18.99
C LEU A 324 13.75 -10.90 -19.34
N TYR A 325 14.54 -11.26 -18.33
CA TYR A 325 15.94 -11.64 -18.44
C TYR A 325 16.26 -12.94 -17.70
N PRO A 326 15.64 -14.07 -18.04
CA PRO A 326 15.76 -15.31 -17.26
C PRO A 326 17.22 -15.76 -17.04
N ALA A 327 18.09 -15.55 -18.01
CA ALA A 327 19.51 -15.91 -17.91
C ALA A 327 20.28 -15.15 -16.80
N ARG A 328 19.81 -13.97 -16.39
CA ARG A 328 20.43 -13.17 -15.32
C ARG A 328 19.94 -13.54 -13.91
N PHE A 329 18.91 -14.39 -13.82
CA PHE A 329 18.24 -14.76 -12.57
C PHE A 329 18.08 -16.28 -12.42
N THR A 330 18.98 -17.07 -13.00
CA THR A 330 18.94 -18.54 -12.96
C THR A 330 19.10 -19.10 -11.54
N ASP A 331 19.84 -18.38 -10.69
CA ASP A 331 20.10 -18.70 -9.27
C ASP A 331 18.96 -18.27 -8.34
N ILE A 332 17.93 -17.59 -8.86
CA ILE A 332 16.82 -17.08 -8.06
C ILE A 332 15.63 -18.05 -8.14
N ASP A 333 15.24 -18.58 -7.01
CA ASP A 333 13.93 -19.20 -6.81
C ASP A 333 12.93 -18.13 -6.39
N ILE A 334 12.04 -17.74 -7.30
CA ILE A 334 11.07 -16.69 -7.08
C ILE A 334 9.99 -17.11 -6.06
N ASN A 335 9.64 -18.38 -6.03
CA ASN A 335 8.67 -18.91 -5.07
C ASN A 335 9.22 -18.86 -3.65
N LYS A 336 10.51 -19.21 -3.50
CA LYS A 336 11.21 -19.05 -2.23
C LYS A 336 11.28 -17.58 -1.81
N ALA A 337 11.65 -16.68 -2.71
CA ALA A 337 11.72 -15.25 -2.41
C ALA A 337 10.36 -14.67 -1.99
N ALA A 338 9.28 -15.07 -2.66
CA ALA A 338 7.92 -14.71 -2.29
C ALA A 338 7.56 -15.26 -0.91
N ASN A 339 7.82 -16.56 -0.66
CA ASN A 339 7.52 -17.17 0.64
C ASN A 339 8.31 -16.52 1.79
N ASP A 340 9.60 -16.20 1.58
CA ASP A 340 10.44 -15.52 2.58
C ASP A 340 9.84 -14.13 2.94
N TYR A 341 9.35 -13.38 1.94
CA TYR A 341 8.67 -12.12 2.16
C TYR A 341 7.36 -12.29 2.93
N TYR A 342 6.51 -13.23 2.51
CA TYR A 342 5.19 -13.45 3.12
C TYR A 342 5.31 -13.94 4.56
N GLN A 343 6.22 -14.85 4.85
CA GLN A 343 6.47 -15.28 6.22
C GLN A 343 6.92 -14.13 7.10
N ARG A 344 7.80 -13.27 6.58
CA ARG A 344 8.36 -12.17 7.36
C ARG A 344 7.36 -11.04 7.64
N PHE A 345 6.56 -10.62 6.64
CA PHE A 345 5.73 -9.44 6.74
C PHE A 345 4.23 -9.73 6.82
N TYR A 346 3.78 -10.83 6.25
CA TYR A 346 2.38 -11.28 6.37
C TYR A 346 2.19 -12.39 7.40
N ARG A 347 3.27 -12.96 7.95
CA ARG A 347 3.26 -14.06 8.95
C ARG A 347 2.50 -15.29 8.48
N THR A 348 2.50 -15.52 7.17
CA THR A 348 1.87 -16.66 6.51
C THR A 348 2.76 -17.15 5.37
N SER A 349 2.57 -18.39 4.94
CA SER A 349 3.24 -18.91 3.75
C SER A 349 2.59 -18.34 2.49
N TRP A 350 3.43 -18.02 1.51
CA TRP A 350 2.93 -17.74 0.17
C TRP A 350 2.59 -19.06 -0.53
N VAL A 351 1.41 -19.10 -1.15
CA VAL A 351 0.96 -20.24 -1.94
C VAL A 351 0.78 -19.75 -3.38
N PRO A 352 1.48 -20.36 -4.36
CA PRO A 352 1.28 -20.04 -5.76
C PRO A 352 -0.19 -20.22 -6.13
N GLU A 353 -0.76 -19.22 -6.82
CA GLU A 353 -2.11 -19.38 -7.34
C GLU A 353 -2.16 -20.48 -8.40
N PRO A 354 -3.26 -21.28 -8.48
CA PRO A 354 -3.39 -22.37 -9.44
C PRO A 354 -3.24 -21.93 -10.90
N HIS A 355 -3.46 -20.65 -11.18
CA HIS A 355 -3.36 -20.06 -12.52
C HIS A 355 -1.97 -19.52 -12.87
N ALA A 356 -1.05 -19.44 -11.90
CA ALA A 356 0.33 -19.00 -12.13
C ALA A 356 1.23 -20.08 -12.76
N SER A 357 0.75 -21.30 -12.88
CA SER A 357 1.50 -22.48 -13.39
C SER A 357 1.31 -22.75 -14.88
N VAL A 358 0.88 -21.80 -15.68
CA VAL A 358 1.00 -21.90 -17.15
C VAL A 358 2.36 -21.31 -17.52
N GLU A 359 3.40 -22.17 -17.43
CA GLU A 359 4.72 -21.95 -18.00
C GLU A 359 4.68 -21.74 -19.52
#